data_68596da8f7e2d3bc430d15cccff394d4
#
_entry.id   68596da8f7e2d3bc430d15cccff394d4
#
_cell.length_a   1.000
_cell.length_b   1.000
_cell.length_c   1.000
_cell.angle_alpha   90.00
_cell.angle_beta   90.00
_cell.angle_gamma   90.00
#
_symmetry.space_group_name_H-M   'P 1'
#
loop_
_entity.id
_entity.type
_entity.pdbx_description
1 polymer ?
#
loop_
_entity_poly.entity_id
_entity_poly.type
_entity_poly.pdbx_seq_one_letter_code
_entity_poly.pdbx_strand_id
1 'polypeptide(L)'
;MKKGFTLIELLIVVAIIGILAGVGIPMYNGYMLEAKINATDAKHKIITDFISSNLVLCSTSVNSIKLQEYYGQQSVSCSDTPWNLAIAFAKHFKYTDMKNPYGEGSGSPVYASTDACLWPGDTTIWGSSNSNQGKFIRVTTRVKGEPNCTSPGTEQIYIPIE
;
A
#
# COMPACT_ATOMS: atom_id res chain seq x y z
N MET A 1 -59.63 -5.95 -7.38
CA MET A 1 -59.25 -5.33 -8.67
C MET A 1 -57.75 -5.08 -8.59
N LYS A 2 -56.89 -5.72 -9.42
CA LYS A 2 -55.46 -5.46 -9.51
C LYS A 2 -55.27 -4.19 -10.33
N LYS A 3 -54.73 -3.12 -9.77
CA LYS A 3 -54.35 -1.94 -10.54
C LYS A 3 -53.07 -2.29 -11.31
N GLY A 4 -53.16 -2.23 -12.64
CA GLY A 4 -52.01 -2.39 -13.51
C GLY A 4 -51.21 -1.08 -13.60
N PHE A 5 -49.88 -1.19 -13.80
CA PHE A 5 -49.00 -0.07 -14.10
C PHE A 5 -49.33 0.53 -15.47
N THR A 6 -49.35 1.84 -15.56
CA THR A 6 -49.53 2.53 -16.86
C THR A 6 -48.18 2.62 -17.61
N LEU A 7 -48.25 2.63 -18.93
CA LEU A 7 -47.06 2.70 -19.79
C LEU A 7 -46.25 3.99 -19.54
N ILE A 8 -46.96 5.11 -19.22
CA ILE A 8 -46.34 6.40 -18.96
C ILE A 8 -45.60 6.41 -17.60
N GLU A 9 -46.12 5.72 -16.57
CA GLU A 9 -45.43 5.61 -15.27
C GLU A 9 -44.09 4.87 -15.45
N LEU A 10 -44.06 3.81 -16.24
CA LEU A 10 -42.82 3.07 -16.51
C LEU A 10 -41.83 3.95 -17.30
N LEU A 11 -42.31 4.69 -18.30
CA LEU A 11 -41.48 5.55 -19.16
C LEU A 11 -40.80 6.68 -18.37
N ILE A 12 -41.53 7.33 -17.47
CA ILE A 12 -40.98 8.38 -16.60
C ILE A 12 -39.89 7.83 -15.68
N VAL A 13 -40.13 6.64 -15.06
CA VAL A 13 -39.17 6.02 -14.16
C VAL A 13 -37.84 5.70 -14.87
N VAL A 14 -37.91 5.03 -16.05
CA VAL A 14 -36.67 4.72 -16.79
C VAL A 14 -35.96 5.96 -17.30
N ALA A 15 -36.68 7.03 -17.65
CA ALA A 15 -36.09 8.29 -18.06
C ALA A 15 -35.29 8.93 -16.90
N ILE A 16 -35.87 8.98 -15.68
CA ILE A 16 -35.19 9.52 -14.50
C ILE A 16 -33.96 8.68 -14.13
N ILE A 17 -34.07 7.34 -14.12
CA ILE A 17 -32.94 6.45 -13.84
C ILE A 17 -31.85 6.65 -14.89
N GLY A 18 -32.20 6.81 -16.18
CA GLY A 18 -31.23 7.04 -17.25
C GLY A 18 -30.43 8.33 -17.05
N ILE A 19 -31.09 9.42 -16.67
CA ILE A 19 -30.42 10.69 -16.38
C ILE A 19 -29.51 10.57 -15.16
N LEU A 20 -30.00 9.98 -14.06
CA LEU A 20 -29.22 9.80 -12.83
C LEU A 20 -28.00 8.89 -13.05
N ALA A 21 -28.15 7.80 -13.80
CA ALA A 21 -27.04 6.91 -14.14
C ALA A 21 -26.00 7.61 -15.03
N GLY A 22 -26.43 8.40 -15.99
CA GLY A 22 -25.54 9.14 -16.91
C GLY A 22 -24.60 10.11 -16.21
N VAL A 23 -25.02 10.71 -15.10
CA VAL A 23 -24.19 11.64 -14.30
C VAL A 23 -23.50 10.93 -13.13
N GLY A 24 -24.20 9.99 -12.49
CA GLY A 24 -23.73 9.33 -11.27
C GLY A 24 -22.53 8.39 -11.48
N ILE A 25 -22.53 7.64 -12.59
CA ILE A 25 -21.47 6.65 -12.86
C ILE A 25 -20.08 7.30 -13.01
N PRO A 26 -19.86 8.32 -13.85
CA PRO A 26 -18.53 8.93 -13.97
C PRO A 26 -18.06 9.60 -12.68
N MET A 27 -18.97 10.22 -11.93
CA MET A 27 -18.65 10.83 -10.64
C MET A 27 -18.25 9.78 -9.61
N TYR A 28 -18.95 8.65 -9.54
CA TYR A 28 -18.62 7.54 -8.65
C TYR A 28 -17.22 6.96 -8.92
N ASN A 29 -16.84 6.80 -10.18
CA ASN A 29 -15.52 6.31 -10.58
C ASN A 29 -14.38 7.24 -10.09
N GLY A 30 -14.61 8.56 -10.14
CA GLY A 30 -13.68 9.55 -9.59
C GLY A 30 -13.47 9.40 -8.08
N TYR A 31 -14.55 9.29 -7.32
CA TYR A 31 -14.48 9.09 -5.87
C TYR A 31 -13.81 7.77 -5.48
N MET A 32 -14.07 6.70 -6.24
CA MET A 32 -13.43 5.40 -5.99
C MET A 32 -11.92 5.44 -6.24
N LEU A 33 -11.46 6.17 -7.26
CA LEU A 33 -10.03 6.35 -7.50
C LEU A 33 -9.36 7.14 -6.38
N GLU A 34 -9.97 8.24 -5.96
CA GLU A 34 -9.44 9.06 -4.87
C GLU A 34 -9.40 8.30 -3.54
N ALA A 35 -10.42 7.51 -3.25
CA ALA A 35 -10.43 6.63 -2.07
C ALA A 35 -9.28 5.61 -2.10
N LYS A 36 -8.95 5.03 -3.26
CA LYS A 36 -7.81 4.12 -3.42
C LYS A 36 -6.47 4.84 -3.21
N ILE A 37 -6.32 6.05 -3.74
CA ILE A 37 -5.13 6.89 -3.53
C ILE A 37 -4.94 7.14 -2.03
N ASN A 38 -5.96 7.67 -1.35
CA ASN A 38 -5.90 7.98 0.08
C ASN A 38 -5.62 6.74 0.95
N ALA A 39 -6.20 5.59 0.59
CA ALA A 39 -5.93 4.33 1.27
C ALA A 39 -4.47 3.85 1.06
N THR A 40 -3.89 4.12 -0.10
CA THR A 40 -2.48 3.79 -0.40
C THR A 40 -1.52 4.69 0.36
N ASP A 41 -1.81 6.00 0.46
CA ASP A 41 -1.02 6.94 1.27
C ASP A 41 -1.06 6.57 2.75
N ALA A 42 -2.24 6.24 3.27
CA ALA A 42 -2.39 5.76 4.64
C ALA A 42 -1.58 4.47 4.88
N LYS A 43 -1.61 3.54 3.94
CA LYS A 43 -0.80 2.32 3.98
C LYS A 43 0.70 2.62 4.00
N HIS A 44 1.18 3.52 3.13
CA HIS A 44 2.58 3.95 3.10
C HIS A 44 3.01 4.49 4.45
N LYS A 45 2.21 5.36 5.04
CA LYS A 45 2.47 5.93 6.37
C LYS A 45 2.51 4.86 7.46
N ILE A 46 1.58 3.92 7.49
CA ILE A 46 1.59 2.81 8.47
C ILE A 46 2.89 2.01 8.36
N ILE A 47 3.33 1.69 7.14
CA ILE A 47 4.56 0.93 6.91
C ILE A 47 5.78 1.71 7.40
N THR A 48 5.89 2.97 7.03
CA THR A 48 7.03 3.83 7.39
C THR A 48 7.10 4.10 8.90
N ASP A 49 5.97 4.39 9.54
CA ASP A 49 5.88 4.61 10.98
C ASP A 49 6.25 3.34 11.77
N PHE A 50 5.78 2.17 11.31
CA PHE A 50 6.12 0.89 11.92
C PHE A 50 7.61 0.57 11.82
N ILE A 51 8.21 0.73 10.63
CA ILE A 51 9.65 0.49 10.43
C ILE A 51 10.46 1.46 11.28
N SER A 52 10.14 2.77 11.23
CA SER A 52 10.83 3.80 12.00
C SER A 52 10.79 3.51 13.51
N SER A 53 9.62 3.15 14.03
CA SER A 53 9.45 2.82 15.46
C SER A 53 10.29 1.62 15.88
N ASN A 54 10.36 0.58 15.05
CA ASN A 54 11.17 -0.61 15.34
C ASN A 54 12.68 -0.33 15.24
N LEU A 55 13.11 0.51 14.29
CA LEU A 55 14.52 0.91 14.20
C LEU A 55 14.94 1.80 15.38
N VAL A 56 14.06 2.69 15.85
CA VAL A 56 14.30 3.45 17.08
C VAL A 56 14.43 2.52 18.29
N LEU A 57 13.62 1.45 18.39
CA LEU A 57 13.82 0.46 19.45
C LEU A 57 15.19 -0.21 19.37
N CYS A 58 15.70 -0.48 18.18
CA CYS A 58 17.04 -1.02 17.97
C CYS A 58 18.14 -0.07 18.45
N SER A 59 17.96 1.25 18.35
CA SER A 59 18.93 2.22 18.86
C SER A 59 18.93 2.36 20.39
N THR A 60 17.88 1.88 21.08
CA THR A 60 17.70 2.02 22.55
C THR A 60 18.14 0.80 23.36
N SER A 61 19.15 0.06 22.95
CA SER A 61 19.68 -1.14 23.67
C SER A 61 18.86 -2.40 23.53
N VAL A 62 17.86 -2.45 22.66
CA VAL A 62 17.15 -3.69 22.31
C VAL A 62 17.95 -4.41 21.23
N ASN A 63 18.36 -5.65 21.51
CA ASN A 63 19.18 -6.44 20.58
C ASN A 63 18.36 -7.07 19.44
N SER A 64 17.05 -7.16 19.59
CA SER A 64 16.17 -7.77 18.60
C SER A 64 14.75 -7.23 18.67
N ILE A 65 14.08 -7.22 17.53
CA ILE A 65 12.67 -6.86 17.36
C ILE A 65 11.84 -8.10 17.01
N LYS A 66 10.56 -8.12 17.39
CA LYS A 66 9.65 -9.21 17.07
C LYS A 66 8.80 -8.86 15.88
N LEU A 67 8.92 -9.62 14.80
CA LEU A 67 8.16 -9.42 13.56
C LEU A 67 7.32 -10.67 13.27
N GLN A 68 6.17 -10.47 12.59
CA GLN A 68 5.30 -11.56 12.17
C GLN A 68 5.92 -12.30 10.99
N GLU A 69 5.92 -13.62 11.03
CA GLU A 69 6.26 -14.52 9.92
C GLU A 69 5.24 -15.64 9.77
N TYR A 70 5.47 -16.54 8.81
CA TYR A 70 4.53 -17.63 8.48
C TYR A 70 4.16 -18.52 9.68
N TYR A 71 5.13 -18.83 10.53
CA TYR A 71 4.93 -19.67 11.73
C TYR A 71 4.73 -18.89 13.04
N GLY A 72 4.34 -17.61 12.94
CA GLY A 72 4.15 -16.75 14.12
C GLY A 72 5.21 -15.67 14.25
N GLN A 73 5.39 -15.13 15.46
CA GLN A 73 6.38 -14.08 15.69
C GLN A 73 7.80 -14.64 15.72
N GLN A 74 8.71 -14.01 14.97
CA GLN A 74 10.13 -14.29 15.00
C GLN A 74 10.93 -13.11 15.53
N SER A 75 12.05 -13.41 16.20
CA SER A 75 12.99 -12.42 16.69
C SER A 75 14.03 -12.12 15.60
N VAL A 76 14.12 -10.87 15.18
CA VAL A 76 15.07 -10.38 14.17
C VAL A 76 16.12 -9.52 14.86
N SER A 77 17.41 -9.80 14.61
CA SER A 77 18.50 -9.05 15.23
C SER A 77 18.59 -7.63 14.70
N CYS A 78 18.75 -6.66 15.61
CA CYS A 78 19.00 -5.27 15.27
C CYS A 78 20.37 -5.04 14.59
N SER A 79 21.33 -5.95 14.78
CA SER A 79 22.65 -5.91 14.15
C SER A 79 22.69 -6.52 12.75
N ASP A 80 21.55 -6.97 12.24
CA ASP A 80 21.47 -7.59 10.92
C ASP A 80 21.74 -6.57 9.80
N THR A 81 21.99 -7.07 8.59
CA THR A 81 22.23 -6.18 7.45
C THR A 81 20.95 -5.41 7.09
N PRO A 82 21.06 -4.18 6.54
CA PRO A 82 19.88 -3.42 6.09
C PRO A 82 18.98 -4.22 5.14
N TRP A 83 19.56 -5.06 4.29
CA TRP A 83 18.82 -5.92 3.37
C TRP A 83 18.02 -7.01 4.11
N ASN A 84 18.63 -7.69 5.08
CA ASN A 84 17.94 -8.70 5.87
C ASN A 84 16.80 -8.10 6.70
N LEU A 85 17.01 -6.91 7.28
CA LEU A 85 15.97 -6.15 7.96
C LEU A 85 14.82 -5.80 7.01
N ALA A 86 15.12 -5.35 5.79
CA ALA A 86 14.11 -5.05 4.77
C ALA A 86 13.28 -6.29 4.41
N ILE A 87 13.93 -7.47 4.25
CA ILE A 87 13.23 -8.74 4.03
C ILE A 87 12.32 -9.09 5.22
N ALA A 88 12.81 -8.93 6.43
CA ALA A 88 12.04 -9.24 7.64
C ALA A 88 10.79 -8.33 7.77
N PHE A 89 10.92 -7.04 7.52
CA PHE A 89 9.78 -6.11 7.48
C PHE A 89 8.80 -6.44 6.35
N ALA A 90 9.28 -6.76 5.16
CA ALA A 90 8.41 -7.14 4.05
C ALA A 90 7.60 -8.41 4.36
N LYS A 91 8.23 -9.41 4.98
CA LYS A 91 7.54 -10.61 5.48
C LYS A 91 6.50 -10.26 6.54
N HIS A 92 6.83 -9.39 7.50
CA HIS A 92 5.89 -8.96 8.52
C HIS A 92 4.58 -8.45 7.89
N PHE A 93 4.67 -7.52 6.93
CA PHE A 93 3.49 -6.97 6.27
C PHE A 93 2.77 -7.97 5.37
N LYS A 94 3.49 -8.93 4.78
CA LYS A 94 2.89 -10.03 4.03
C LYS A 94 1.99 -10.90 4.92
N TYR A 95 2.40 -11.18 6.15
CA TYR A 95 1.68 -12.06 7.07
C TYR A 95 0.75 -11.33 8.05
N THR A 96 0.65 -10.02 7.97
CA THR A 96 -0.35 -9.21 8.69
C THR A 96 -1.59 -8.84 7.85
N ASP A 97 -1.80 -9.55 6.74
CA ASP A 97 -2.96 -9.37 5.83
C ASP A 97 -3.13 -7.94 5.28
N MET A 98 -2.01 -7.25 5.08
CA MET A 98 -2.01 -5.92 4.46
C MET A 98 -2.36 -6.05 2.96
N LYS A 99 -3.46 -5.42 2.54
CA LYS A 99 -3.98 -5.54 1.17
C LYS A 99 -3.57 -4.38 0.29
N ASN A 100 -3.57 -4.62 -1.02
CA ASN A 100 -3.46 -3.57 -2.01
C ASN A 100 -4.85 -2.92 -2.23
N PRO A 101 -5.01 -1.61 -2.01
CA PRO A 101 -6.29 -0.92 -2.21
C PRO A 101 -6.81 -0.96 -3.65
N TYR A 102 -5.95 -1.19 -4.62
CA TYR A 102 -6.34 -1.34 -6.03
C TYR A 102 -6.79 -2.75 -6.38
N GLY A 103 -6.53 -3.74 -5.51
CA GLY A 103 -6.85 -5.15 -5.76
C GLY A 103 -5.97 -5.82 -6.81
N GLU A 104 -5.02 -5.11 -7.38
CA GLU A 104 -4.08 -5.56 -8.40
C GLU A 104 -2.68 -5.69 -7.80
N GLY A 105 -1.80 -6.46 -8.45
CA GLY A 105 -0.42 -6.62 -8.02
C GLY A 105 0.02 -8.07 -7.84
N SER A 106 1.29 -8.29 -7.61
CA SER A 106 1.84 -9.58 -7.24
C SER A 106 1.24 -10.03 -5.91
N GLY A 107 1.06 -11.31 -5.67
CA GLY A 107 0.38 -11.91 -4.51
C GLY A 107 0.81 -11.43 -3.10
N SER A 108 1.68 -10.42 -3.00
CA SER A 108 2.01 -9.70 -1.78
C SER A 108 2.03 -8.19 -2.05
N PRO A 109 1.17 -7.40 -1.41
CA PRO A 109 1.14 -5.94 -1.59
C PRO A 109 2.35 -5.22 -0.99
N VAL A 110 3.20 -5.94 -0.25
CA VAL A 110 4.48 -5.46 0.29
C VAL A 110 5.54 -6.54 0.09
N TYR A 111 6.66 -6.19 -0.51
CA TYR A 111 7.76 -7.14 -0.76
C TYR A 111 9.14 -6.48 -0.71
N ALA A 112 10.17 -7.27 -0.42
CA ALA A 112 11.54 -6.79 -0.46
C ALA A 112 12.05 -6.81 -1.92
N SER A 113 12.42 -5.63 -2.45
CA SER A 113 12.96 -5.52 -3.80
C SER A 113 13.77 -4.24 -3.98
N THR A 114 14.77 -4.30 -4.84
CA THR A 114 15.48 -3.12 -5.37
C THR A 114 14.66 -2.42 -6.45
N ASP A 115 13.65 -3.10 -6.98
CA ASP A 115 12.90 -2.66 -8.16
C ASP A 115 11.86 -1.60 -7.78
N ALA A 116 11.83 -0.53 -8.56
CA ALA A 116 10.86 0.55 -8.44
C ALA A 116 9.64 0.36 -9.36
N CYS A 117 9.60 -0.74 -10.12
CA CYS A 117 8.48 -1.10 -10.99
C CYS A 117 7.33 -1.69 -10.15
N LEU A 118 6.44 -0.84 -9.72
CA LEU A 118 5.31 -1.19 -8.86
C LEU A 118 3.99 -1.01 -9.60
N TRP A 119 3.04 -1.89 -9.32
CA TRP A 119 1.63 -1.66 -9.62
C TRP A 119 1.07 -0.63 -8.63
N PRO A 120 0.02 0.14 -9.02
CA PRO A 120 -0.64 1.02 -8.07
C PRO A 120 -1.03 0.28 -6.79
N GLY A 121 -0.70 0.85 -5.65
CA GLY A 121 -0.93 0.26 -4.34
C GLY A 121 0.15 -0.69 -3.83
N ASP A 122 1.13 -1.08 -4.64
CA ASP A 122 2.26 -1.89 -4.18
C ASP A 122 3.30 -1.07 -3.42
N THR A 123 4.00 -1.73 -2.51
CA THR A 123 5.10 -1.16 -1.72
C THR A 123 6.31 -2.08 -1.75
N THR A 124 7.48 -1.52 -2.03
CA THR A 124 8.76 -2.23 -1.85
C THR A 124 9.50 -1.68 -0.65
N ILE A 125 10.19 -2.56 0.04
CA ILE A 125 11.11 -2.24 1.12
C ILE A 125 12.50 -2.72 0.70
N TRP A 126 13.46 -1.81 0.70
CA TRP A 126 14.83 -2.08 0.32
C TRP A 126 15.79 -1.53 1.36
N GLY A 127 16.73 -2.37 1.82
CA GLY A 127 17.77 -1.99 2.76
C GLY A 127 19.13 -1.94 2.06
N SER A 128 19.87 -0.87 2.29
CA SER A 128 21.20 -0.68 1.74
C SER A 128 22.08 0.19 2.65
N SER A 129 23.33 0.32 2.28
CA SER A 129 24.27 1.28 2.88
C SER A 129 25.03 1.99 1.76
N ASN A 130 25.21 3.29 1.90
CA ASN A 130 26.07 4.07 1.02
C ASN A 130 26.91 5.09 1.81
N SER A 131 27.95 5.64 1.16
CA SER A 131 28.86 6.59 1.80
C SER A 131 28.22 7.91 2.24
N ASN A 132 27.10 8.30 1.61
CA ASN A 132 26.45 9.60 1.87
C ASN A 132 25.31 9.52 2.87
N GLN A 133 24.62 8.38 2.95
CA GLN A 133 23.41 8.19 3.79
C GLN A 133 23.61 7.17 4.91
N GLY A 134 24.79 6.51 4.98
CA GLY A 134 25.02 5.43 5.94
C GLY A 134 24.14 4.20 5.61
N LYS A 135 23.73 3.47 6.66
CA LYS A 135 22.78 2.37 6.54
C LYS A 135 21.35 2.94 6.54
N PHE A 136 20.50 2.42 5.68
CA PHE A 136 19.11 2.88 5.61
C PHE A 136 18.16 1.79 5.08
N ILE A 137 16.87 1.97 5.38
CA ILE A 137 15.76 1.28 4.73
C ILE A 137 15.01 2.28 3.88
N ARG A 138 14.81 1.97 2.61
CA ARG A 138 13.96 2.73 1.70
C ARG A 138 12.62 2.04 1.57
N VAL A 139 11.55 2.78 1.78
CA VAL A 139 10.17 2.36 1.51
C VAL A 139 9.70 3.11 0.29
N THR A 140 9.29 2.38 -0.74
CA THR A 140 8.77 2.95 -1.99
C THR A 140 7.37 2.43 -2.23
N THR A 141 6.39 3.31 -2.34
CA THR A 141 4.98 2.97 -2.59
C THR A 141 4.50 3.67 -3.85
N ARG A 142 3.84 2.94 -4.73
CA ARG A 142 3.19 3.53 -5.89
C ARG A 142 1.75 3.90 -5.55
N VAL A 143 1.48 5.19 -5.53
CA VAL A 143 0.18 5.74 -5.11
C VAL A 143 -0.82 5.75 -6.26
N LYS A 144 -0.36 6.10 -7.48
CA LYS A 144 -1.21 6.24 -8.67
C LYS A 144 -0.44 6.06 -9.97
N GLY A 145 -1.16 5.97 -11.07
CA GLY A 145 -0.62 5.95 -12.44
C GLY A 145 -0.48 4.54 -13.01
N GLU A 146 -0.03 4.47 -14.27
CA GLU A 146 0.20 3.21 -14.97
C GLU A 146 1.42 2.46 -14.39
N PRO A 147 1.45 1.13 -14.47
CA PRO A 147 2.57 0.33 -13.99
C PRO A 147 3.79 0.55 -14.91
N ASN A 148 4.62 1.51 -14.57
CA ASN A 148 5.91 1.69 -15.21
C ASN A 148 6.97 2.17 -14.20
N CYS A 149 8.24 1.94 -14.52
CA CYS A 149 9.36 2.15 -13.61
C CYS A 149 9.79 3.60 -13.42
N THR A 150 9.28 4.54 -14.20
CA THR A 150 9.81 5.92 -14.30
C THR A 150 8.79 7.02 -14.06
N SER A 151 7.56 6.69 -13.71
CA SER A 151 6.47 7.67 -13.66
C SER A 151 6.33 8.41 -12.33
N PRO A 152 5.87 9.65 -12.37
CA PRO A 152 5.44 10.38 -11.19
C PRO A 152 4.26 9.66 -10.51
N GLY A 153 4.15 9.78 -9.19
CA GLY A 153 3.11 9.12 -8.38
C GLY A 153 3.64 8.00 -7.49
N THR A 154 4.96 7.98 -7.27
CA THR A 154 5.64 7.10 -6.32
C THR A 154 6.11 7.91 -5.13
N GLU A 155 5.74 7.50 -3.92
CA GLU A 155 6.28 8.02 -2.68
C GLU A 155 7.50 7.22 -2.25
N GLN A 156 8.55 7.92 -1.79
CA GLN A 156 9.78 7.30 -1.28
C GLN A 156 10.19 7.94 0.03
N ILE A 157 10.47 7.12 1.02
CA ILE A 157 11.07 7.56 2.29
C ILE A 157 12.32 6.73 2.55
N TYR A 158 13.37 7.40 3.05
CA TYR A 158 14.62 6.80 3.53
C TYR A 158 14.64 6.88 5.06
N ILE A 159 14.69 5.74 5.72
CA ILE A 159 14.73 5.62 7.17
C ILE A 159 16.16 5.24 7.56
N PRO A 160 16.91 6.09 8.25
CA PRO A 160 18.28 5.77 8.68
C PRO A 160 18.28 4.65 9.71
N ILE A 161 19.35 3.85 9.71
CA ILE A 161 19.66 2.83 10.72
C ILE A 161 20.89 3.34 11.48
N GLU A 162 20.70 3.67 12.74
CA GLU A 162 21.76 4.14 13.66
C GLU A 162 22.61 2.98 14.23
#